data_3a7c1b099fac9fcf91b6466d75b70fd1
#
_entry.id   3a7c1b099fac9fcf91b6466d75b70fd1
#
_cell.length_a   1.000
_cell.length_b   1.000
_cell.length_c   1.000
_cell.angle_alpha   90.00
_cell.angle_beta   90.00
_cell.angle_gamma   90.00
#
_symmetry.space_group_name_H-M   'P 1'
#
loop_
_entity.id
_entity.type
_entity.pdbx_description
1 polymer ?
#
loop_
_entity_poly.entity_id
_entity_poly.type
_entity_poly.pdbx_seq_one_letter_code
_entity_poly.pdbx_strand_id
1 'polypeptide(L)'
;MKIRLENVNLNSNSGPNSFAQKIVREFQTLGHSFVNSGYDAALCFIEDHSNLSSKNLYQRLDGIYFNTDFNYDLQNSNILKTYQKAQGVIFQSKFSEELVTSFFGQHPNTTIIHNGANLDLIEKVQPIKNNVIDLYENVWSCAASWRPHKRLKENINYFLEHKGQNDCLMIAGKPDYFHKDPNIFYVGELNYEKLLSLYKRSKHFIHLGWLDNCPNVVVDARACGSQIICCSAGGTQEVAGADATVIEDSWDFKPTKLYNPPPLDFTKKIKNSYDSCYNMKKVTNKYLNFMTKNKF
;
A
#
# COMPACT_ATOMS: atom_id res chain seq x y z
N MET A 1 8.95 -15.47 19.96
CA MET A 1 7.56 -15.92 19.72
C MET A 1 7.53 -16.78 18.46
N LYS A 2 6.78 -17.87 18.49
CA LYS A 2 6.48 -18.69 17.32
C LYS A 2 5.24 -18.14 16.63
N ILE A 3 5.31 -17.78 15.37
CA ILE A 3 4.23 -17.14 14.62
C ILE A 3 3.81 -18.07 13.48
N ARG A 4 2.50 -18.28 13.31
CA ARG A 4 1.95 -18.85 12.08
C ARG A 4 1.55 -17.72 11.15
N LEU A 5 1.99 -17.83 9.89
CA LEU A 5 1.45 -16.99 8.81
C LEU A 5 0.33 -17.76 8.08
N GLU A 6 -0.77 -17.07 7.84
CA GLU A 6 -1.88 -17.63 7.10
C GLU A 6 -2.20 -16.76 5.89
N ASN A 7 -2.52 -17.39 4.77
CA ASN A 7 -2.84 -16.76 3.49
C ASN A 7 -1.72 -15.84 2.96
N VAL A 8 -0.47 -16.29 3.05
CA VAL A 8 0.73 -15.58 2.59
C VAL A 8 1.50 -16.43 1.57
N ASN A 9 1.85 -15.80 0.44
CA ASN A 9 2.78 -16.37 -0.54
C ASN A 9 4.01 -15.47 -0.67
N LEU A 10 5.11 -15.85 0.00
CA LEU A 10 6.35 -15.05 0.02
C LEU A 10 7.07 -15.00 -1.35
N ASN A 11 6.63 -15.76 -2.35
CA ASN A 11 7.15 -15.70 -3.73
C ASN A 11 6.33 -14.78 -4.64
N SER A 12 5.25 -14.17 -4.13
CA SER A 12 4.38 -13.28 -4.89
C SER A 12 4.69 -11.82 -4.60
N ASN A 13 4.61 -10.96 -5.64
CA ASN A 13 4.79 -9.51 -5.53
C ASN A 13 3.47 -8.75 -5.39
N SER A 14 2.34 -9.42 -5.05
CA SER A 14 1.10 -8.71 -4.73
C SER A 14 1.30 -7.78 -3.51
N GLY A 15 0.47 -6.75 -3.38
CA GLY A 15 0.57 -5.78 -2.28
C GLY A 15 0.66 -6.42 -0.89
N PRO A 16 -0.27 -7.32 -0.50
CA PRO A 16 -0.21 -8.05 0.77
C PRO A 16 1.06 -8.87 0.95
N ASN A 17 1.45 -9.62 -0.09
CA ASN A 17 2.62 -10.49 -0.02
C ASN A 17 3.95 -9.71 0.00
N SER A 18 4.03 -8.58 -0.70
CA SER A 18 5.19 -7.68 -0.63
C SER A 18 5.38 -7.11 0.78
N PHE A 19 4.28 -6.77 1.46
CA PHE A 19 4.35 -6.38 2.87
C PHE A 19 4.72 -7.56 3.77
N ALA A 20 4.16 -8.75 3.51
CA ALA A 20 4.50 -9.96 4.27
C ALA A 20 5.99 -10.30 4.21
N GLN A 21 6.63 -10.15 3.04
CA GLN A 21 8.09 -10.34 2.89
C GLN A 21 8.88 -9.38 3.80
N LYS A 22 8.45 -8.11 3.91
CA LYS A 22 9.12 -7.12 4.74
C LYS A 22 8.97 -7.46 6.23
N ILE A 23 7.74 -7.74 6.70
CA ILE A 23 7.49 -7.99 8.11
C ILE A 23 8.08 -9.32 8.58
N VAL A 24 8.10 -10.35 7.73
CA VAL A 24 8.74 -11.64 8.04
C VAL A 24 10.23 -11.46 8.30
N ARG A 25 10.93 -10.70 7.45
CA ARG A 25 12.35 -10.39 7.63
C ARG A 25 12.61 -9.69 8.97
N GLU A 26 11.80 -8.70 9.31
CA GLU A 26 11.95 -7.97 10.58
C GLU A 26 11.64 -8.84 11.80
N PHE A 27 10.61 -9.68 11.74
CA PHE A 27 10.32 -10.65 12.82
C PHE A 27 11.49 -11.60 13.04
N GLN A 28 12.10 -12.12 11.95
CA GLN A 28 13.27 -13.02 12.05
C GLN A 28 14.47 -12.29 12.66
N THR A 29 14.73 -11.05 12.27
CA THR A 29 15.79 -10.21 12.84
C THR A 29 15.60 -10.00 14.36
N LEU A 30 14.34 -9.93 14.82
CA LEU A 30 13.98 -9.81 16.23
C LEU A 30 13.96 -11.17 16.97
N GLY A 31 14.41 -12.27 16.34
CA GLY A 31 14.49 -13.60 16.95
C GLY A 31 13.16 -14.36 17.01
N HIS A 32 12.15 -13.96 16.23
CA HIS A 32 10.89 -14.70 16.10
C HIS A 32 10.99 -15.74 14.99
N SER A 33 10.27 -16.86 15.16
CA SER A 33 10.26 -17.97 14.21
C SER A 33 8.87 -18.18 13.62
N PHE A 34 8.83 -18.71 12.39
CA PHE A 34 7.59 -19.06 11.70
C PHE A 34 7.40 -20.57 11.72
N VAL A 35 6.20 -21.01 12.13
CA VAL A 35 5.86 -22.44 12.29
C VAL A 35 4.43 -22.72 11.83
N ASN A 36 4.17 -23.96 11.41
CA ASN A 36 2.83 -24.36 10.98
C ASN A 36 1.96 -24.88 12.15
N SER A 37 2.58 -25.32 13.24
CA SER A 37 1.89 -25.84 14.45
C SER A 37 2.64 -25.44 15.70
N GLY A 38 1.96 -25.44 16.84
CA GLY A 38 2.55 -25.04 18.13
C GLY A 38 2.95 -23.56 18.16
N TYR A 39 2.21 -22.71 17.48
CA TYR A 39 2.43 -21.26 17.42
C TYR A 39 1.85 -20.53 18.63
N ASP A 40 2.47 -19.42 18.97
CA ASP A 40 2.00 -18.52 20.03
C ASP A 40 0.92 -17.56 19.53
N ALA A 41 0.97 -17.19 18.24
CA ALA A 41 0.01 -16.35 17.54
C ALA A 41 -0.04 -16.71 16.05
N ALA A 42 -1.23 -16.56 15.45
CA ALA A 42 -1.44 -16.64 14.01
C ALA A 42 -1.71 -15.25 13.45
N LEU A 43 -0.88 -14.80 12.51
CA LEU A 43 -1.09 -13.59 11.72
C LEU A 43 -1.66 -14.00 10.36
N CYS A 44 -2.95 -13.73 10.18
CA CYS A 44 -3.71 -14.05 8.99
C CYS A 44 -3.84 -12.82 8.10
N PHE A 45 -3.47 -12.94 6.82
CA PHE A 45 -3.62 -11.88 5.83
C PHE A 45 -4.94 -12.06 5.10
N ILE A 46 -5.83 -11.09 5.24
CA ILE A 46 -7.15 -10.99 4.63
C ILE A 46 -8.12 -12.04 5.19
N GLU A 47 -7.90 -13.32 4.93
CA GLU A 47 -8.85 -14.39 5.28
C GLU A 47 -8.16 -15.71 5.64
N ASP A 48 -8.81 -16.50 6.48
CA ASP A 48 -8.32 -17.78 6.95
C ASP A 48 -8.91 -18.94 6.13
N HIS A 49 -8.03 -19.67 5.46
CA HIS A 49 -8.37 -20.88 4.68
C HIS A 49 -8.11 -22.19 5.44
N SER A 50 -7.39 -22.14 6.56
CA SER A 50 -6.99 -23.32 7.34
C SER A 50 -7.90 -23.62 8.54
N ASN A 51 -8.97 -22.84 8.71
CA ASN A 51 -9.89 -22.93 9.84
C ASN A 51 -9.17 -22.87 11.21
N LEU A 52 -8.33 -21.88 11.39
CA LEU A 52 -7.57 -21.69 12.60
C LEU A 52 -8.47 -21.41 13.81
N SER A 53 -8.00 -21.80 14.99
CA SER A 53 -8.65 -21.43 16.25
C SER A 53 -8.71 -19.91 16.42
N SER A 54 -9.82 -19.40 16.94
CA SER A 54 -9.97 -17.98 17.29
C SER A 54 -8.95 -17.51 18.34
N LYS A 55 -8.49 -18.41 19.18
CA LYS A 55 -7.48 -18.10 20.18
C LYS A 55 -6.15 -17.73 19.52
N ASN A 56 -5.69 -16.51 19.80
CA ASN A 56 -4.46 -15.94 19.24
C ASN A 56 -4.46 -15.76 17.70
N LEU A 57 -5.64 -15.68 17.06
CA LEU A 57 -5.78 -15.35 15.65
C LEU A 57 -5.90 -13.83 15.48
N TYR A 58 -4.98 -13.24 14.76
CA TYR A 58 -4.96 -11.81 14.42
C TYR A 58 -5.11 -11.66 12.91
N GLN A 59 -6.16 -10.97 12.47
CA GLN A 59 -6.41 -10.71 11.06
C GLN A 59 -5.81 -9.38 10.67
N ARG A 60 -4.97 -9.36 9.63
CA ARG A 60 -4.55 -8.15 8.96
C ARG A 60 -5.41 -7.95 7.71
N LEU A 61 -6.20 -6.87 7.68
CA LEU A 61 -7.09 -6.57 6.58
C LEU A 61 -6.49 -5.53 5.63
N ASP A 62 -6.30 -5.95 4.38
CA ASP A 62 -5.82 -5.13 3.26
C ASP A 62 -6.99 -4.41 2.54
N GLY A 63 -8.18 -4.47 3.11
CA GLY A 63 -9.44 -4.01 2.56
C GLY A 63 -10.43 -5.16 2.37
N ILE A 64 -11.57 -4.85 1.80
CA ILE A 64 -12.65 -5.75 1.45
C ILE A 64 -13.11 -5.50 0.02
N TYR A 65 -13.95 -6.38 -0.53
CA TYR A 65 -14.54 -6.21 -1.84
C TYR A 65 -15.82 -5.37 -1.75
N PHE A 66 -15.98 -4.42 -2.67
CA PHE A 66 -17.16 -3.53 -2.79
C PHE A 66 -17.45 -3.15 -4.25
N ASN A 67 -16.74 -3.77 -5.20
CA ASN A 67 -16.94 -3.51 -6.63
C ASN A 67 -18.21 -4.18 -7.11
N THR A 68 -19.17 -3.40 -7.58
CA THR A 68 -20.48 -3.86 -8.04
C THR A 68 -20.46 -4.64 -9.36
N ASP A 69 -19.33 -4.67 -10.07
CA ASP A 69 -19.15 -5.54 -11.25
C ASP A 69 -19.00 -7.03 -10.86
N PHE A 70 -18.85 -7.33 -9.57
CA PHE A 70 -18.67 -8.68 -9.03
C PHE A 70 -19.65 -8.94 -7.87
N ASN A 71 -19.79 -10.20 -7.51
CA ASN A 71 -20.53 -10.57 -6.29
C ASN A 71 -19.61 -10.35 -5.07
N TYR A 72 -19.51 -9.10 -4.61
CA TYR A 72 -18.66 -8.72 -3.51
C TYR A 72 -19.08 -9.33 -2.16
N ASP A 73 -20.37 -9.64 -1.97
CA ASP A 73 -20.85 -10.33 -0.77
C ASP A 73 -20.28 -11.75 -0.67
N LEU A 74 -20.30 -12.48 -1.79
CA LEU A 74 -19.68 -13.80 -1.84
C LEU A 74 -18.17 -13.73 -1.63
N GLN A 75 -17.50 -12.76 -2.26
CA GLN A 75 -16.06 -12.54 -2.10
C GLN A 75 -15.69 -12.20 -0.65
N ASN A 76 -16.54 -11.45 0.05
CA ASN A 76 -16.35 -11.07 1.44
C ASN A 76 -16.72 -12.16 2.45
N SER A 77 -17.41 -13.21 2.06
CA SER A 77 -18.01 -14.18 2.99
C SER A 77 -16.98 -14.84 3.94
N ASN A 78 -15.81 -15.22 3.43
CA ASN A 78 -14.75 -15.83 4.25
C ASN A 78 -13.94 -14.77 5.00
N ILE A 79 -13.77 -13.57 4.43
CA ILE A 79 -13.15 -12.42 5.12
C ILE A 79 -13.96 -12.07 6.36
N LEU A 80 -15.29 -11.98 6.23
CA LEU A 80 -16.20 -11.70 7.35
C LEU A 80 -16.16 -12.80 8.42
N LYS A 81 -16.16 -14.08 8.03
CA LYS A 81 -16.01 -15.19 9.01
C LYS A 81 -14.70 -15.09 9.79
N THR A 82 -13.61 -14.72 9.10
CA THR A 82 -12.31 -14.52 9.74
C THR A 82 -12.35 -13.32 10.68
N TYR A 83 -12.96 -12.21 10.23
CA TYR A 83 -13.15 -10.99 11.01
C TYR A 83 -13.90 -11.25 12.33
N GLN A 84 -15.02 -11.95 12.26
CA GLN A 84 -15.87 -12.25 13.42
C GLN A 84 -15.20 -13.14 14.46
N LYS A 85 -14.32 -14.06 14.04
CA LYS A 85 -13.65 -14.99 14.94
C LYS A 85 -12.27 -14.53 15.41
N ALA A 86 -11.68 -13.50 14.77
CA ALA A 86 -10.34 -13.04 15.11
C ALA A 86 -10.31 -12.48 16.54
N GLN A 87 -9.24 -12.74 17.29
CA GLN A 87 -8.98 -12.12 18.59
C GLN A 87 -8.67 -10.64 18.45
N GLY A 88 -8.13 -10.20 17.32
CA GLY A 88 -7.87 -8.82 17.03
C GLY A 88 -7.70 -8.58 15.53
N VAL A 89 -8.03 -7.36 15.09
CA VAL A 89 -7.97 -6.95 13.69
C VAL A 89 -7.01 -5.78 13.54
N ILE A 90 -6.13 -5.87 12.54
CA ILE A 90 -5.15 -4.85 12.19
C ILE A 90 -5.53 -4.25 10.84
N PHE A 91 -5.97 -3.00 10.85
CA PHE A 91 -6.25 -2.24 9.64
C PHE A 91 -4.99 -1.52 9.15
N GLN A 92 -4.86 -1.35 7.83
CA GLN A 92 -3.69 -0.68 7.24
C GLN A 92 -3.80 0.85 7.27
N SER A 93 -5.01 1.39 7.43
CA SER A 93 -5.30 2.82 7.44
C SER A 93 -6.62 3.07 8.15
N LYS A 94 -6.87 4.32 8.52
CA LYS A 94 -8.18 4.76 9.02
C LYS A 94 -9.27 4.57 7.96
N PHE A 95 -8.94 4.86 6.70
CA PHE A 95 -9.83 4.56 5.58
C PHE A 95 -10.23 3.08 5.54
N SER A 96 -9.26 2.15 5.71
CA SER A 96 -9.53 0.72 5.74
C SER A 96 -10.42 0.33 6.93
N GLU A 97 -10.22 0.93 8.11
CA GLU A 97 -11.07 0.72 9.29
C GLU A 97 -12.50 1.20 9.02
N GLU A 98 -12.69 2.41 8.51
CA GLU A 98 -14.00 2.97 8.18
C GLU A 98 -14.73 2.14 7.12
N LEU A 99 -14.01 1.73 6.06
CA LEU A 99 -14.54 0.86 5.02
C LEU A 99 -15.03 -0.47 5.59
N VAL A 100 -14.19 -1.19 6.32
CA VAL A 100 -14.55 -2.51 6.87
C VAL A 100 -15.68 -2.39 7.88
N THR A 101 -15.63 -1.38 8.75
CA THR A 101 -16.67 -1.16 9.77
C THR A 101 -18.03 -0.83 9.14
N SER A 102 -18.07 -0.10 8.03
CA SER A 102 -19.33 0.20 7.33
C SER A 102 -20.01 -1.02 6.74
N PHE A 103 -19.24 -2.08 6.38
CA PHE A 103 -19.78 -3.32 5.81
C PHE A 103 -19.98 -4.43 6.85
N PHE A 104 -19.03 -4.57 7.80
CA PHE A 104 -18.99 -5.73 8.72
C PHE A 104 -19.43 -5.37 10.15
N GLY A 105 -19.61 -4.10 10.44
CA GLY A 105 -19.80 -3.61 11.81
C GLY A 105 -18.47 -3.48 12.56
N GLN A 106 -18.56 -3.01 13.81
CA GLN A 106 -17.37 -2.80 14.64
C GLN A 106 -16.84 -4.11 15.23
N HIS A 107 -15.52 -4.24 15.28
CA HIS A 107 -14.84 -5.31 15.99
C HIS A 107 -14.33 -4.81 17.36
N PRO A 108 -14.45 -5.59 18.45
CA PRO A 108 -14.15 -5.12 19.81
C PRO A 108 -12.65 -4.85 20.07
N ASN A 109 -11.76 -5.40 19.26
CA ASN A 109 -10.32 -5.28 19.44
C ASN A 109 -9.63 -4.95 18.09
N THR A 110 -9.37 -3.68 17.83
CA THR A 110 -8.77 -3.21 16.58
C THR A 110 -7.55 -2.34 16.82
N THR A 111 -6.74 -2.21 15.78
CA THR A 111 -5.66 -1.22 15.71
C THR A 111 -5.37 -0.83 14.27
N ILE A 112 -4.89 0.39 14.06
CA ILE A 112 -4.40 0.86 12.77
C ILE A 112 -2.89 0.79 12.76
N ILE A 113 -2.32 0.02 11.82
CA ILE A 113 -0.87 -0.07 11.63
C ILE A 113 -0.59 0.06 10.13
N HIS A 114 -0.13 1.24 9.71
CA HIS A 114 0.25 1.50 8.32
C HIS A 114 1.41 0.61 7.87
N ASN A 115 1.55 0.43 6.57
CA ASN A 115 2.68 -0.29 6.00
C ASN A 115 4.00 0.45 6.27
N GLY A 116 5.11 -0.30 6.23
CA GLY A 116 6.44 0.22 6.44
C GLY A 116 7.39 -0.03 5.27
N ALA A 117 8.46 0.76 5.21
CA ALA A 117 9.57 0.62 4.27
C ALA A 117 10.80 0.05 4.97
N ASN A 118 11.59 -0.73 4.25
CA ASN A 118 12.85 -1.28 4.73
C ASN A 118 13.97 -0.24 4.58
N LEU A 119 14.18 0.57 5.63
CA LEU A 119 15.17 1.65 5.60
C LEU A 119 16.60 1.14 5.45
N ASP A 120 16.95 0.00 6.02
CA ASP A 120 18.29 -0.59 5.90
C ASP A 120 18.62 -0.98 4.44
N LEU A 121 17.61 -1.43 3.68
CA LEU A 121 17.77 -1.70 2.25
C LEU A 121 17.81 -0.40 1.45
N ILE A 122 16.92 0.53 1.75
CA ILE A 122 16.88 1.85 1.08
C ILE A 122 18.23 2.57 1.22
N GLU A 123 18.87 2.51 2.39
CA GLU A 123 20.18 3.13 2.61
C GLU A 123 21.25 2.56 1.67
N LYS A 124 21.22 1.26 1.41
CA LYS A 124 22.24 0.56 0.57
C LYS A 124 22.00 0.74 -0.93
N VAL A 125 20.77 0.92 -1.36
CA VAL A 125 20.44 1.08 -2.78
C VAL A 125 20.89 2.45 -3.29
N GLN A 126 21.56 2.48 -4.44
CA GLN A 126 21.96 3.72 -5.11
C GLN A 126 20.86 4.22 -6.06
N PRO A 127 20.71 5.55 -6.26
CA PRO A 127 19.81 6.09 -7.28
C PRO A 127 20.15 5.54 -8.66
N ILE A 128 19.12 5.25 -9.46
CA ILE A 128 19.32 4.77 -10.84
C ILE A 128 20.03 5.84 -11.67
N LYS A 129 21.00 5.41 -12.46
CA LYS A 129 21.74 6.24 -13.41
C LYS A 129 21.71 5.58 -14.78
N ASN A 130 21.45 6.35 -15.81
CA ASN A 130 21.67 5.94 -17.19
C ASN A 130 21.70 7.19 -18.10
N ASN A 131 22.24 7.05 -19.31
CA ASN A 131 22.44 8.16 -20.24
C ASN A 131 21.16 8.92 -20.63
N VAL A 132 19.99 8.32 -20.47
CA VAL A 132 18.69 8.97 -20.77
C VAL A 132 18.17 9.75 -19.56
N ILE A 133 18.13 9.12 -18.39
CA ILE A 133 17.61 9.74 -17.15
C ILE A 133 18.48 10.91 -16.73
N ASP A 134 19.80 10.79 -16.94
CA ASP A 134 20.77 11.80 -16.52
C ASP A 134 20.71 13.08 -17.38
N LEU A 135 19.94 13.08 -18.47
CA LEU A 135 19.64 14.28 -19.27
C LEU A 135 18.58 15.19 -18.63
N TYR A 136 17.81 14.65 -17.66
CA TYR A 136 16.71 15.37 -17.04
C TYR A 136 17.09 15.88 -15.64
N GLU A 137 16.67 17.10 -15.37
CA GLU A 137 16.90 17.74 -14.06
C GLU A 137 16.02 17.07 -12.98
N ASN A 138 14.72 16.96 -13.26
CA ASN A 138 13.78 16.33 -12.34
C ASN A 138 13.17 15.06 -12.95
N VAL A 139 13.32 13.96 -12.22
CA VAL A 139 12.63 12.71 -12.54
C VAL A 139 11.36 12.62 -11.70
N TRP A 140 10.25 12.42 -12.36
CA TRP A 140 8.99 12.02 -11.76
C TRP A 140 8.82 10.53 -11.96
N SER A 141 8.14 9.86 -11.06
CA SER A 141 7.83 8.44 -11.23
C SER A 141 6.43 8.09 -10.76
N CYS A 142 5.89 7.01 -11.31
CA CYS A 142 4.72 6.32 -10.82
C CYS A 142 4.87 4.81 -11.01
N ALA A 143 4.27 4.03 -10.13
CA ALA A 143 4.39 2.58 -10.16
C ALA A 143 3.13 1.91 -9.61
N ALA A 144 2.61 0.92 -10.33
CA ALA A 144 1.49 0.10 -9.88
C ALA A 144 1.40 -1.21 -10.65
N SER A 145 0.62 -2.17 -10.12
CA SER A 145 -0.08 -3.15 -10.94
C SER A 145 -1.27 -2.42 -11.58
N TRP A 146 -1.07 -1.94 -12.81
CA TRP A 146 -1.99 -1.03 -13.45
C TRP A 146 -3.36 -1.68 -13.67
N ARG A 147 -4.38 -1.03 -13.13
CA ARG A 147 -5.80 -1.32 -13.27
C ARG A 147 -6.53 0.03 -13.35
N PRO A 148 -7.76 0.12 -13.87
CA PRO A 148 -8.43 1.41 -14.09
C PRO A 148 -8.46 2.32 -12.86
N HIS A 149 -8.72 1.79 -11.66
CA HIS A 149 -8.73 2.57 -10.41
C HIS A 149 -7.34 3.10 -9.99
N LYS A 150 -6.24 2.62 -10.58
CA LYS A 150 -4.89 3.20 -10.37
C LYS A 150 -4.66 4.45 -11.21
N ARG A 151 -5.61 4.79 -12.11
CA ARG A 151 -5.67 6.07 -12.82
C ARG A 151 -4.37 6.44 -13.55
N LEU A 152 -3.83 5.52 -14.36
CA LEU A 152 -2.59 5.81 -15.10
C LEU A 152 -2.71 7.07 -15.97
N LYS A 153 -3.86 7.29 -16.63
CA LYS A 153 -4.09 8.47 -17.47
C LYS A 153 -4.01 9.75 -16.65
N GLU A 154 -4.63 9.78 -15.47
CA GLU A 154 -4.62 10.92 -14.56
C GLU A 154 -3.21 11.18 -14.01
N ASN A 155 -2.43 10.12 -13.70
CA ASN A 155 -1.02 10.29 -13.31
C ASN A 155 -0.22 10.96 -14.44
N ILE A 156 -0.42 10.54 -15.68
CA ILE A 156 0.22 11.12 -16.86
C ILE A 156 -0.26 12.57 -17.09
N ASN A 157 -1.56 12.82 -17.05
CA ASN A 157 -2.11 14.15 -17.24
C ASN A 157 -1.60 15.13 -16.18
N TYR A 158 -1.57 14.70 -14.91
CA TYR A 158 -1.00 15.53 -13.84
C TYR A 158 0.46 15.90 -14.11
N PHE A 159 1.29 14.94 -14.53
CA PHE A 159 2.66 15.21 -14.95
C PHE A 159 2.73 16.24 -16.09
N LEU A 160 1.96 16.03 -17.16
CA LEU A 160 1.98 16.90 -18.35
C LEU A 160 1.56 18.34 -18.03
N GLU A 161 0.61 18.52 -17.10
CA GLU A 161 0.14 19.85 -16.67
C GLU A 161 1.12 20.57 -15.73
N HIS A 162 1.99 19.83 -15.03
CA HIS A 162 2.84 20.39 -13.98
C HIS A 162 4.35 20.24 -14.24
N LYS A 163 4.75 19.55 -15.33
CA LYS A 163 6.17 19.34 -15.65
C LYS A 163 6.88 20.62 -16.00
N GLY A 164 8.13 20.74 -15.58
CA GLY A 164 9.07 21.73 -16.09
C GLY A 164 9.67 21.34 -17.46
N GLN A 165 10.46 22.23 -18.02
CA GLN A 165 11.07 22.02 -19.35
C GLN A 165 12.00 20.80 -19.39
N ASN A 166 12.73 20.54 -18.29
CA ASN A 166 13.73 19.47 -18.18
C ASN A 166 13.27 18.32 -17.26
N ASP A 167 11.96 18.06 -17.22
CA ASP A 167 11.38 17.00 -16.41
C ASP A 167 11.01 15.78 -17.26
N CYS A 168 11.13 14.58 -16.70
CA CYS A 168 10.61 13.36 -17.30
C CYS A 168 9.78 12.53 -16.31
N LEU A 169 8.91 11.69 -16.84
CA LEU A 169 8.10 10.72 -16.09
C LEU A 169 8.55 9.29 -16.41
N MET A 170 8.88 8.54 -15.36
CA MET A 170 9.21 7.11 -15.42
C MET A 170 8.01 6.30 -14.90
N ILE A 171 7.43 5.46 -15.76
CA ILE A 171 6.26 4.63 -15.45
C ILE A 171 6.71 3.18 -15.27
N ALA A 172 6.67 2.68 -14.03
CA ALA A 172 6.97 1.29 -13.72
C ALA A 172 5.68 0.43 -13.63
N GLY A 173 5.81 -0.85 -13.92
CA GLY A 173 4.71 -1.82 -14.02
C GLY A 173 4.40 -2.16 -15.46
N LYS A 174 3.29 -2.90 -15.66
CA LYS A 174 2.84 -3.36 -16.97
C LYS A 174 1.50 -2.72 -17.32
N PRO A 175 1.52 -1.52 -17.94
CA PRO A 175 0.30 -0.81 -18.32
C PRO A 175 -0.34 -1.40 -19.58
N ASP A 176 -1.64 -1.21 -19.71
CA ASP A 176 -2.44 -1.48 -20.92
C ASP A 176 -2.67 -0.23 -21.77
N TYR A 177 -2.22 0.93 -21.28
CA TYR A 177 -2.34 2.22 -21.94
C TYR A 177 -0.98 2.89 -22.08
N PHE A 178 -0.71 3.47 -23.26
CA PHE A 178 0.53 4.16 -23.58
C PHE A 178 0.23 5.55 -24.16
N HIS A 179 0.77 6.58 -23.51
CA HIS A 179 0.77 7.95 -24.03
C HIS A 179 2.13 8.24 -24.67
N LYS A 180 2.12 8.78 -25.91
CA LYS A 180 3.35 9.14 -26.62
C LYS A 180 3.73 10.59 -26.31
N ASP A 181 4.78 10.78 -25.55
CA ASP A 181 5.42 12.06 -25.24
C ASP A 181 6.92 11.81 -25.10
N PRO A 182 7.81 12.70 -25.61
CA PRO A 182 9.27 12.51 -25.56
C PRO A 182 9.83 12.44 -24.12
N ASN A 183 9.09 12.94 -23.14
CA ASN A 183 9.51 12.96 -21.73
C ASN A 183 8.84 11.86 -20.90
N ILE A 184 8.14 10.91 -21.49
CA ILE A 184 7.50 9.80 -20.79
C ILE A 184 8.16 8.47 -21.17
N PHE A 185 8.65 7.75 -20.17
CA PHE A 185 9.36 6.48 -20.34
C PHE A 185 8.66 5.35 -19.58
N TYR A 186 8.38 4.27 -20.29
CA TYR A 186 7.83 3.04 -19.72
C TYR A 186 8.96 2.06 -19.44
N VAL A 187 9.22 1.79 -18.15
CA VAL A 187 10.38 0.97 -17.72
C VAL A 187 10.01 -0.49 -17.41
N GLY A 188 8.73 -0.85 -17.61
CA GLY A 188 8.25 -2.20 -17.37
C GLY A 188 8.23 -2.58 -15.88
N GLU A 189 8.13 -3.88 -15.62
CA GLU A 189 8.18 -4.42 -14.27
C GLU A 189 9.60 -4.38 -13.72
N LEU A 190 9.76 -3.79 -12.56
CA LEU A 190 11.03 -3.69 -11.84
C LEU A 190 11.01 -4.60 -10.61
N ASN A 191 12.13 -5.25 -10.31
CA ASN A 191 12.30 -5.87 -9.01
C ASN A 191 12.39 -4.80 -7.90
N TYR A 192 12.25 -5.22 -6.64
CA TYR A 192 12.14 -4.29 -5.52
C TYR A 192 13.33 -3.33 -5.39
N GLU A 193 14.56 -3.81 -5.55
CA GLU A 193 15.77 -2.96 -5.46
C GLU A 193 15.84 -1.92 -6.59
N LYS A 194 15.53 -2.31 -7.83
CA LYS A 194 15.45 -1.40 -8.97
C LYS A 194 14.34 -0.36 -8.79
N LEU A 195 13.23 -0.75 -8.17
CA LEU A 195 12.14 0.16 -7.87
C LEU A 195 12.57 1.20 -6.82
N LEU A 196 13.24 0.78 -5.75
CA LEU A 196 13.83 1.70 -4.77
C LEU A 196 14.89 2.62 -5.39
N SER A 197 15.71 2.09 -6.31
CA SER A 197 16.71 2.86 -7.06
C SER A 197 16.06 3.96 -7.91
N LEU A 198 14.91 3.66 -8.55
CA LEU A 198 14.10 4.64 -9.27
C LEU A 198 13.54 5.69 -8.32
N TYR A 199 12.96 5.30 -7.18
CA TYR A 199 12.40 6.24 -6.21
C TYR A 199 13.47 7.17 -5.63
N LYS A 200 14.67 6.69 -5.36
CA LYS A 200 15.79 7.52 -4.90
C LYS A 200 16.23 8.58 -5.94
N ARG A 201 16.02 8.34 -7.22
CA ARG A 201 16.28 9.31 -8.29
C ARG A 201 15.10 10.26 -8.50
N SER A 202 13.90 9.87 -8.05
CA SER A 202 12.66 10.60 -8.31
C SER A 202 12.50 11.75 -7.32
N LYS A 203 12.35 12.97 -7.84
CA LYS A 203 11.94 14.14 -7.05
C LYS A 203 10.48 14.04 -6.65
N HIS A 204 9.63 13.57 -7.55
CA HIS A 204 8.20 13.42 -7.35
C HIS A 204 7.74 12.00 -7.63
N PHE A 205 6.82 11.50 -6.81
CA PHE A 205 6.13 10.23 -7.02
C PHE A 205 4.62 10.48 -7.09
N ILE A 206 3.99 10.11 -8.21
CA ILE A 206 2.57 10.31 -8.45
C ILE A 206 1.82 9.00 -8.18
N HIS A 207 0.80 9.06 -7.34
CA HIS A 207 -0.11 7.95 -7.08
C HIS A 207 -1.55 8.44 -6.86
N LEU A 208 -2.25 8.66 -7.96
CA LEU A 208 -3.65 9.12 -7.95
C LEU A 208 -4.65 7.95 -7.91
N GLY A 209 -4.22 6.79 -7.40
CA GLY A 209 -5.06 5.62 -7.26
C GLY A 209 -6.29 5.88 -6.40
N TRP A 210 -7.49 5.53 -6.93
CA TRP A 210 -8.76 5.67 -6.25
C TRP A 210 -8.99 4.51 -5.28
N LEU A 211 -9.37 4.83 -4.04
CA LEU A 211 -9.75 3.89 -2.98
C LEU A 211 -8.65 2.84 -2.64
N ASP A 212 -7.39 3.26 -2.71
CA ASP A 212 -6.27 2.43 -2.27
C ASP A 212 -6.16 2.45 -0.74
N ASN A 213 -5.98 1.29 -0.11
CA ASN A 213 -6.01 1.21 1.36
C ASN A 213 -4.73 1.73 2.02
N CYS A 214 -3.57 1.26 1.56
CA CYS A 214 -2.25 1.69 2.06
C CYS A 214 -1.16 1.22 1.09
N PRO A 215 -0.93 1.96 -0.01
CA PRO A 215 -0.06 1.48 -1.09
C PRO A 215 1.40 1.42 -0.67
N ASN A 216 2.00 0.23 -0.73
CA ASN A 216 3.43 0.02 -0.44
C ASN A 216 4.34 0.92 -1.27
N VAL A 217 3.99 1.16 -2.54
CA VAL A 217 4.78 1.99 -3.46
C VAL A 217 4.90 3.44 -3.00
N VAL A 218 3.85 3.99 -2.38
CA VAL A 218 3.85 5.33 -1.79
C VAL A 218 4.73 5.38 -0.55
N VAL A 219 4.59 4.39 0.34
CA VAL A 219 5.41 4.27 1.56
C VAL A 219 6.89 4.18 1.21
N ASP A 220 7.24 3.35 0.22
CA ASP A 220 8.62 3.15 -0.23
C ASP A 220 9.18 4.40 -0.94
N ALA A 221 8.40 5.05 -1.83
CA ALA A 221 8.82 6.27 -2.52
C ALA A 221 9.06 7.43 -1.53
N ARG A 222 8.14 7.62 -0.58
CA ARG A 222 8.31 8.60 0.51
C ARG A 222 9.57 8.32 1.33
N ALA A 223 9.81 7.05 1.69
CA ALA A 223 11.00 6.65 2.44
C ALA A 223 12.30 6.85 1.65
N CYS A 224 12.25 6.86 0.32
CA CYS A 224 13.35 7.19 -0.57
C CYS A 224 13.55 8.71 -0.76
N GLY A 225 12.67 9.56 -0.21
CA GLY A 225 12.76 11.01 -0.28
C GLY A 225 11.98 11.67 -1.41
N SER A 226 11.15 10.92 -2.15
CA SER A 226 10.27 11.52 -3.17
C SER A 226 9.14 12.32 -2.52
N GLN A 227 8.82 13.49 -3.08
CA GLN A 227 7.61 14.23 -2.76
C GLN A 227 6.40 13.52 -3.36
N ILE A 228 5.40 13.25 -2.54
CA ILE A 228 4.23 12.45 -2.95
C ILE A 228 3.12 13.35 -3.50
N ILE A 229 2.54 12.93 -4.62
CA ILE A 229 1.30 13.48 -5.17
C ILE A 229 0.26 12.35 -5.13
N CYS A 230 -0.86 12.56 -4.42
CA CYS A 230 -1.93 11.58 -4.28
C CYS A 230 -3.32 12.22 -4.27
N CYS A 231 -4.38 11.40 -4.18
CA CYS A 231 -5.73 11.90 -3.95
C CYS A 231 -6.20 11.57 -2.52
N SER A 232 -7.26 12.25 -2.06
CA SER A 232 -7.80 12.08 -0.70
C SER A 232 -8.77 10.91 -0.56
N ALA A 233 -9.35 10.38 -1.64
CA ALA A 233 -10.20 9.20 -1.57
C ALA A 233 -9.36 7.93 -1.38
N GLY A 234 -9.44 7.34 -0.21
CA GLY A 234 -8.65 6.18 0.20
C GLY A 234 -7.65 6.49 1.31
N GLY A 235 -6.86 5.49 1.68
CA GLY A 235 -5.85 5.59 2.73
C GLY A 235 -4.47 6.08 2.25
N THR A 236 -4.32 6.46 0.97
CA THR A 236 -3.03 6.88 0.42
C THR A 236 -2.49 8.13 1.10
N GLN A 237 -3.34 9.14 1.34
CA GLN A 237 -2.95 10.37 2.02
C GLN A 237 -2.38 10.13 3.43
N GLU A 238 -2.83 9.08 4.11
CA GLU A 238 -2.38 8.77 5.47
C GLU A 238 -0.89 8.36 5.53
N VAL A 239 -0.36 7.86 4.41
CA VAL A 239 1.04 7.41 4.31
C VAL A 239 1.91 8.31 3.42
N ALA A 240 1.30 9.32 2.79
CA ALA A 240 1.98 10.21 1.85
C ALA A 240 2.94 11.21 2.50
N GLY A 241 2.72 11.58 3.78
CA GLY A 241 3.50 12.58 4.50
C GLY A 241 2.85 13.97 4.50
N ALA A 242 3.18 14.78 5.49
CA ALA A 242 2.55 16.09 5.69
C ALA A 242 2.87 17.11 4.57
N ASP A 243 3.93 16.87 3.82
CA ASP A 243 4.38 17.67 2.67
C ASP A 243 3.80 17.20 1.32
N ALA A 244 2.97 16.16 1.32
CA ALA A 244 2.35 15.64 0.11
C ALA A 244 1.39 16.64 -0.53
N THR A 245 1.35 16.66 -1.86
CA THR A 245 0.30 17.32 -2.62
C THR A 245 -0.90 16.38 -2.70
N VAL A 246 -2.02 16.77 -2.10
CA VAL A 246 -3.24 15.94 -2.07
C VAL A 246 -4.33 16.60 -2.90
N ILE A 247 -4.76 15.91 -3.96
CA ILE A 247 -5.90 16.30 -4.80
C ILE A 247 -7.18 15.88 -4.09
N GLU A 248 -8.13 16.80 -3.97
CA GLU A 248 -9.42 16.52 -3.35
C GLU A 248 -10.20 15.47 -4.16
N ASP A 249 -10.64 14.43 -3.50
CA ASP A 249 -11.47 13.36 -4.04
C ASP A 249 -12.29 12.77 -2.89
N SER A 250 -13.44 12.15 -3.17
CA SER A 250 -14.33 11.64 -2.14
C SER A 250 -15.02 10.36 -2.56
N TRP A 251 -15.47 9.61 -1.57
CA TRP A 251 -16.31 8.43 -1.74
C TRP A 251 -17.19 8.26 -0.50
N ASP A 252 -18.40 7.76 -0.67
CA ASP A 252 -19.43 7.65 0.36
C ASP A 252 -19.49 6.28 1.05
N PHE A 253 -18.45 5.44 0.87
CA PHE A 253 -18.36 4.07 1.39
C PHE A 253 -19.46 3.11 0.93
N LYS A 254 -20.17 3.43 -0.17
CA LYS A 254 -21.15 2.51 -0.77
C LYS A 254 -20.52 1.63 -1.84
N PRO A 255 -21.08 0.42 -2.08
CA PRO A 255 -20.65 -0.40 -3.20
C PRO A 255 -20.69 0.39 -4.51
N THR A 256 -19.61 0.30 -5.29
CA THR A 256 -19.45 1.13 -6.49
C THR A 256 -18.69 0.38 -7.59
N LYS A 257 -18.71 0.90 -8.81
CA LYS A 257 -17.88 0.41 -9.92
C LYS A 257 -16.45 0.86 -9.75
N LEU A 258 -15.65 0.08 -9.02
CA LEU A 258 -14.26 0.44 -8.69
C LEU A 258 -13.41 0.77 -9.93
N TYR A 259 -13.68 0.12 -11.06
CA TYR A 259 -12.91 0.30 -12.30
C TYR A 259 -13.41 1.45 -13.19
N ASN A 260 -14.35 2.23 -12.68
CA ASN A 260 -14.82 3.47 -13.31
C ASN A 260 -14.65 4.66 -12.33
N PRO A 261 -13.40 5.04 -11.95
CA PRO A 261 -13.16 6.11 -11.01
C PRO A 261 -13.67 7.44 -11.56
N PRO A 262 -14.17 8.36 -10.71
CA PRO A 262 -14.55 9.69 -11.15
C PRO A 262 -13.33 10.47 -11.65
N PRO A 263 -13.51 11.47 -12.54
CA PRO A 263 -12.42 12.34 -12.95
C PRO A 263 -11.90 13.18 -11.77
N LEU A 264 -10.63 13.54 -11.81
CA LEU A 264 -10.01 14.42 -10.83
C LEU A 264 -9.93 15.86 -11.34
N ASP A 265 -10.17 16.81 -10.45
CA ASP A 265 -9.92 18.22 -10.66
C ASP A 265 -8.60 18.60 -9.96
N PHE A 266 -7.50 18.73 -10.72
CA PHE A 266 -6.17 19.00 -10.17
C PHE A 266 -6.02 20.40 -9.55
N THR A 267 -6.99 21.27 -9.75
CA THR A 267 -7.00 22.60 -9.10
C THR A 267 -7.45 22.52 -7.64
N LYS A 268 -8.22 21.49 -7.28
CA LYS A 268 -8.72 21.25 -5.93
C LYS A 268 -7.67 20.51 -5.10
N LYS A 269 -6.91 21.24 -4.32
CA LYS A 269 -5.87 20.70 -3.44
C LYS A 269 -6.23 20.94 -1.99
N ILE A 270 -5.98 19.93 -1.15
CA ILE A 270 -6.15 20.03 0.30
C ILE A 270 -4.81 19.86 1.00
N LYS A 271 -4.71 20.44 2.21
CA LYS A 271 -3.53 20.28 3.05
C LYS A 271 -3.53 18.88 3.67
N ASN A 272 -2.45 18.14 3.54
CA ASN A 272 -2.29 16.89 4.27
C ASN A 272 -1.90 17.16 5.73
N SER A 273 -2.56 16.49 6.66
CA SER A 273 -2.26 16.56 8.10
C SER A 273 -1.61 15.27 8.63
N TYR A 274 -1.49 14.25 7.79
CA TYR A 274 -0.96 12.96 8.20
C TYR A 274 0.55 12.92 8.11
N ASP A 275 1.18 12.43 9.18
CA ASP A 275 2.62 12.13 9.23
C ASP A 275 2.85 10.77 9.87
N SER A 276 2.47 9.72 9.14
CA SER A 276 2.59 8.35 9.60
C SER A 276 4.05 7.87 9.64
N CYS A 277 4.34 7.00 10.59
CA CYS A 277 5.64 6.33 10.65
C CYS A 277 5.74 5.25 9.57
N TYR A 278 6.75 5.34 8.71
CA TYR A 278 7.05 4.38 7.64
C TYR A 278 8.24 3.45 7.94
N ASN A 279 8.83 3.50 9.12
CA ASN A 279 9.95 2.62 9.50
C ASN A 279 9.45 1.20 9.79
N MET A 280 9.90 0.21 9.00
CA MET A 280 9.43 -1.18 9.11
C MET A 280 9.72 -1.81 10.48
N LYS A 281 10.85 -1.50 11.11
CA LYS A 281 11.19 -1.97 12.47
C LYS A 281 10.17 -1.48 13.51
N LYS A 282 9.77 -0.19 13.43
CA LYS A 282 8.73 0.37 14.32
C LYS A 282 7.35 -0.22 14.03
N VAL A 283 7.04 -0.45 12.75
CA VAL A 283 5.80 -1.11 12.32
C VAL A 283 5.73 -2.53 12.90
N THR A 284 6.79 -3.32 12.75
CA THR A 284 6.87 -4.69 13.29
C THR A 284 6.68 -4.74 14.80
N ASN A 285 7.28 -3.80 15.54
CA ASN A 285 7.07 -3.70 16.98
C ASN A 285 5.61 -3.39 17.36
N LYS A 286 4.89 -2.58 16.56
CA LYS A 286 3.44 -2.36 16.78
C LYS A 286 2.65 -3.66 16.60
N TYR A 287 2.97 -4.48 15.60
CA TYR A 287 2.36 -5.81 15.40
C TYR A 287 2.62 -6.71 16.61
N LEU A 288 3.88 -6.81 17.07
CA LEU A 288 4.24 -7.62 18.25
C LEU A 288 3.48 -7.17 19.49
N ASN A 289 3.47 -5.87 19.75
CA ASN A 289 2.76 -5.31 20.91
C ASN A 289 1.26 -5.62 20.87
N PHE A 290 0.62 -5.51 19.72
CA PHE A 290 -0.80 -5.82 19.58
C PHE A 290 -1.08 -7.31 19.78
N MET A 291 -0.26 -8.20 19.20
CA MET A 291 -0.41 -9.65 19.32
C MET A 291 -0.04 -10.20 20.71
N THR A 292 0.65 -9.44 21.55
CA THR A 292 1.05 -9.87 22.90
C THR A 292 0.21 -9.28 24.02
N LYS A 293 -0.41 -8.09 23.82
CA LYS A 293 -1.21 -7.40 24.84
C LYS A 293 -2.41 -8.21 25.36
N ASN A 294 -2.93 -9.12 24.57
CA ASN A 294 -4.13 -9.90 24.90
C ASN A 294 -3.81 -11.31 25.45
N LYS A 295 -2.58 -11.52 25.95
CA LYS A 295 -2.18 -12.82 26.54
C LYS A 295 -2.48 -12.93 28.05
N PHE A 296 -3.15 -11.92 28.65
CA PHE A 296 -3.49 -11.89 30.06
C PHE A 296 -4.98 -11.76 30.31
#